data_012ef8c6017034ab52517c371f2246e2
#
_entry.id   012ef8c6017034ab52517c371f2246e2
#
_cell.length_a   1.000
_cell.length_b   1.000
_cell.length_c   1.000
_cell.angle_alpha   90.00
_cell.angle_beta   90.00
_cell.angle_gamma   90.00
#
_symmetry.space_group_name_H-M   'P 1'
#
loop_
_entity.id
_entity.type
_entity.pdbx_description
1 polymer ?
#
loop_
_entity_poly.entity_id
_entity_poly.type
_entity_poly.pdbx_seq_one_letter_code
_entity_poly.pdbx_strand_id
1 'polypeptide(L)'
;MKPQVLTSNLRAKLSSVRVANSDANLRNFPDFLIVGPQRTGTTWLFHNLKSHPEIFLPKEKELYYFSTLGMPDHRRFRFPYLEDYLHAMADTPRSTLKRNYDSIRKLGRLYNPRIRGEATASYAALSTSVIQEIAILNPEIKVILMIRDPLDRAWSHARKDLLKEGQPVEILDTEALAQLLFKDEQRGLALYRTLIENWRSHLQPDHLFVGVFDSIASEPERLLAALHGFLGVASGKRYFGRFLRQRINSAPPATIPPAIGKLLREVLRHECEEYGELLKQITAPGEVFRCY
;
A
#
# COMPACT_ATOMS: atom_id res chain seq x y z
N MET A 1 -16.86 15.37 1.39
CA MET A 1 -16.56 15.31 2.86
C MET A 1 -16.82 13.89 3.35
N LYS A 2 -15.88 13.31 4.09
CA LYS A 2 -16.00 11.96 4.66
C LYS A 2 -17.20 11.86 5.62
N PRO A 3 -18.10 10.87 5.44
CA PRO A 3 -19.22 10.65 6.37
C PRO A 3 -18.68 10.32 7.78
N GLN A 4 -19.34 10.83 8.81
CA GLN A 4 -19.00 10.51 10.21
C GLN A 4 -19.77 9.29 10.72
N VAL A 5 -20.95 9.03 10.13
CA VAL A 5 -21.83 7.93 10.50
C VAL A 5 -22.30 7.23 9.23
N LEU A 6 -22.41 5.91 9.30
CA LEU A 6 -22.98 5.11 8.23
C LEU A 6 -24.50 5.19 8.28
N THR A 7 -25.07 5.94 7.37
CA THR A 7 -26.54 6.05 7.24
C THR A 7 -27.14 4.82 6.58
N SER A 8 -28.45 4.57 6.79
CA SER A 8 -29.18 3.47 6.15
C SER A 8 -29.07 3.50 4.62
N ASN A 9 -29.04 4.69 4.02
CA ASN A 9 -28.88 4.85 2.56
C ASN A 9 -27.46 4.44 2.08
N LEU A 10 -26.42 4.79 2.82
CA LEU A 10 -25.05 4.33 2.50
C LEU A 10 -24.92 2.82 2.70
N ARG A 11 -25.48 2.29 3.80
CA ARG A 11 -25.49 0.86 4.09
C ARG A 11 -26.14 0.03 2.98
N ALA A 12 -27.24 0.49 2.42
CA ALA A 12 -27.95 -0.18 1.33
C ALA A 12 -27.12 -0.31 0.04
N LYS A 13 -26.04 0.46 -0.09
CA LYS A 13 -25.11 0.41 -1.23
C LYS A 13 -23.93 -0.54 -1.02
N LEU A 14 -23.78 -1.13 0.16
CA LEU A 14 -22.71 -2.06 0.50
C LEU A 14 -23.20 -3.50 0.28
N SER A 15 -22.42 -4.30 -0.40
CA SER A 15 -22.71 -5.71 -0.69
C SER A 15 -21.72 -6.66 -0.01
N SER A 16 -20.45 -6.27 0.04
CA SER A 16 -19.35 -7.08 0.57
C SER A 16 -18.99 -6.70 2.00
N VAL A 17 -19.05 -5.40 2.32
CA VAL A 17 -18.76 -4.88 3.67
C VAL A 17 -19.94 -5.18 4.61
N ARG A 18 -19.69 -6.00 5.62
CA ARG A 18 -20.68 -6.32 6.65
C ARG A 18 -20.62 -5.30 7.78
N VAL A 19 -21.78 -4.89 8.25
CA VAL A 19 -21.96 -3.91 9.33
C VAL A 19 -22.83 -4.52 10.43
N ALA A 20 -22.35 -4.52 11.66
CA ALA A 20 -23.07 -5.08 12.80
C ALA A 20 -24.19 -4.15 13.28
N ASN A 21 -23.94 -2.83 13.36
CA ASN A 21 -24.87 -1.84 13.88
C ASN A 21 -25.38 -0.91 12.78
N SER A 22 -26.62 -0.42 12.92
CA SER A 22 -27.27 0.48 11.95
C SER A 22 -26.51 1.80 11.74
N ASP A 23 -25.83 2.30 12.79
CA ASP A 23 -25.23 3.63 12.84
C ASP A 23 -23.73 3.55 13.14
N ALA A 24 -23.00 2.72 12.39
CA ALA A 24 -21.56 2.57 12.58
C ALA A 24 -20.85 3.93 12.45
N ASN A 25 -20.00 4.24 13.44
CA ASN A 25 -19.22 5.47 13.46
C ASN A 25 -18.01 5.36 12.54
N LEU A 26 -17.98 6.11 11.45
CA LEU A 26 -16.91 6.10 10.44
C LEU A 26 -15.73 7.00 10.77
N ARG A 27 -15.68 7.62 11.96
CA ARG A 27 -14.59 8.55 12.34
C ARG A 27 -13.20 7.94 12.14
N ASN A 28 -13.04 6.64 12.46
CA ASN A 28 -11.79 5.93 12.33
C ASN A 28 -11.58 5.29 10.96
N PHE A 29 -12.51 5.43 10.02
CA PHE A 29 -12.29 4.96 8.65
C PHE A 29 -11.09 5.68 8.04
N PRO A 30 -10.22 5.01 7.24
CA PRO A 30 -9.04 5.65 6.69
C PRO A 30 -9.37 6.84 5.78
N ASP A 31 -8.51 7.85 5.82
CA ASP A 31 -8.48 8.97 4.90
C ASP A 31 -7.55 8.67 3.72
N PHE A 32 -6.61 7.72 3.89
CA PHE A 32 -5.78 7.23 2.81
C PHE A 32 -5.41 5.75 2.97
N LEU A 33 -5.13 5.10 1.85
CA LEU A 33 -4.68 3.71 1.77
C LEU A 33 -3.34 3.62 1.02
N ILE A 34 -2.40 2.83 1.54
CA ILE A 34 -1.20 2.39 0.81
C ILE A 34 -1.51 0.98 0.29
N VAL A 35 -1.90 0.90 -0.97
CA VAL A 35 -2.49 -0.32 -1.53
C VAL A 35 -1.48 -1.33 -2.09
N GLY A 36 -0.25 -0.92 -2.29
CA GLY A 36 0.76 -1.84 -2.82
C GLY A 36 1.16 -1.51 -4.26
N PRO A 37 1.40 -2.49 -5.11
CA PRO A 37 1.46 -3.94 -4.89
C PRO A 37 2.54 -4.41 -3.91
N GLN A 38 2.54 -5.70 -3.62
CA GLN A 38 3.60 -6.31 -2.80
C GLN A 38 4.97 -6.12 -3.46
N ARG A 39 6.02 -5.89 -2.65
CA ARG A 39 7.43 -5.70 -3.06
C ARG A 39 7.72 -4.39 -3.78
N THR A 40 6.86 -3.39 -3.66
CA THR A 40 7.04 -2.03 -4.20
C THR A 40 7.34 -0.98 -3.12
N GLY A 41 7.85 -1.37 -1.96
CA GLY A 41 8.29 -0.43 -0.93
C GLY A 41 7.24 0.04 0.07
N THR A 42 6.04 -0.57 0.11
CA THR A 42 4.95 -0.20 1.04
C THR A 42 5.35 -0.21 2.52
N THR A 43 6.34 -1.03 2.92
CA THR A 43 6.84 -1.04 4.30
C THR A 43 7.68 0.20 4.59
N TRP A 44 8.48 0.67 3.63
CA TRP A 44 9.23 1.92 3.75
C TRP A 44 8.26 3.11 3.89
N LEU A 45 7.24 3.17 3.05
CA LEU A 45 6.18 4.19 3.15
C LEU A 45 5.52 4.18 4.52
N PHE A 46 5.09 3.00 4.97
CA PHE A 46 4.43 2.84 6.26
C PHE A 46 5.27 3.39 7.42
N HIS A 47 6.55 3.02 7.50
CA HIS A 47 7.40 3.46 8.61
C HIS A 47 7.72 4.96 8.56
N ASN A 48 7.95 5.52 7.36
CA ASN A 48 8.23 6.94 7.23
C ASN A 48 7.00 7.78 7.53
N LEU A 49 5.84 7.46 6.95
CA LEU A 49 4.58 8.18 7.22
C LEU A 49 4.11 8.02 8.67
N LYS A 50 4.29 6.84 9.27
CA LYS A 50 3.94 6.59 10.69
C LYS A 50 4.73 7.45 11.67
N SER A 51 5.91 7.92 11.28
CA SER A 51 6.75 8.81 12.11
C SER A 51 6.30 10.27 12.09
N HIS A 52 5.36 10.64 11.21
CA HIS A 52 4.85 11.99 11.06
C HIS A 52 3.80 12.33 12.14
N PRO A 53 3.89 13.50 12.82
CA PRO A 53 3.00 13.83 13.95
C PRO A 53 1.55 14.08 13.55
N GLU A 54 1.28 14.38 12.29
CA GLU A 54 -0.06 14.65 11.77
C GLU A 54 -0.70 13.43 11.10
N ILE A 55 0.00 12.27 11.08
CA ILE A 55 -0.48 11.05 10.43
C ILE A 55 -0.69 9.95 11.48
N PHE A 56 -1.89 9.37 11.47
CA PHE A 56 -2.14 8.11 12.16
C PHE A 56 -1.97 6.95 11.18
N LEU A 57 -1.22 5.94 11.61
CA LEU A 57 -1.20 4.59 11.03
C LEU A 57 -1.30 3.57 12.16
N PRO A 58 -2.03 2.46 12.02
CA PRO A 58 -2.22 1.47 13.07
C PRO A 58 -0.89 0.86 13.53
N LYS A 59 -0.92 0.15 14.65
CA LYS A 59 0.28 -0.51 15.20
C LYS A 59 0.82 -1.54 14.21
N GLU A 60 -0.05 -2.34 13.67
CA GLU A 60 0.27 -3.42 12.75
C GLU A 60 0.12 -2.97 11.31
N LYS A 61 1.07 -3.37 10.47
CA LYS A 61 0.96 -3.29 9.03
C LYS A 61 0.32 -4.58 8.54
N GLU A 62 -0.53 -4.41 7.62
CA GLU A 62 -1.46 -5.21 6.84
C GLU A 62 -2.61 -5.74 7.69
N LEU A 63 -3.71 -4.99 7.69
CA LEU A 63 -4.97 -5.39 8.35
C LEU A 63 -5.78 -6.39 7.52
N TYR A 64 -5.58 -6.41 6.18
CA TYR A 64 -6.24 -7.33 5.23
C TYR A 64 -7.76 -7.27 5.19
N TYR A 65 -8.41 -6.30 5.82
CA TYR A 65 -9.86 -6.25 5.92
C TYR A 65 -10.55 -6.37 4.56
N PHE A 66 -10.25 -5.44 3.64
CA PHE A 66 -10.89 -5.41 2.32
C PHE A 66 -10.51 -6.58 1.41
N SER A 67 -9.33 -7.17 1.58
CA SER A 67 -8.90 -8.31 0.77
C SER A 67 -9.35 -9.67 1.30
N THR A 68 -10.04 -9.70 2.45
CA THR A 68 -10.57 -10.94 3.03
C THR A 68 -12.10 -10.90 3.24
N LEU A 69 -12.77 -9.89 2.68
CA LEU A 69 -14.23 -9.80 2.73
C LEU A 69 -14.87 -11.07 2.15
N GLY A 70 -15.82 -11.66 2.89
CA GLY A 70 -16.50 -12.90 2.49
C GLY A 70 -15.66 -14.18 2.57
N MET A 71 -14.45 -14.14 3.12
CA MET A 71 -13.51 -15.27 3.19
C MET A 71 -13.20 -15.67 4.65
N PRO A 72 -14.16 -16.17 5.45
CA PRO A 72 -13.94 -16.46 6.87
C PRO A 72 -12.84 -17.50 7.12
N ASP A 73 -12.62 -18.43 6.19
CA ASP A 73 -11.60 -19.47 6.30
C ASP A 73 -10.21 -19.02 5.84
N HIS A 74 -10.09 -17.78 5.31
CA HIS A 74 -8.80 -17.27 4.89
C HIS A 74 -7.91 -16.98 6.11
N ARG A 75 -6.66 -17.47 6.10
CA ARG A 75 -5.70 -17.36 7.22
C ARG A 75 -5.46 -15.93 7.74
N ARG A 76 -5.82 -14.91 6.97
CA ARG A 76 -5.66 -13.50 7.32
C ARG A 76 -6.98 -12.81 7.65
N PHE A 77 -8.08 -13.54 7.61
CA PHE A 77 -9.38 -13.03 8.04
C PHE A 77 -9.37 -12.74 9.54
N ARG A 78 -9.68 -11.50 9.93
CA ARG A 78 -9.62 -11.05 11.32
C ARG A 78 -10.84 -10.24 11.75
N PHE A 79 -11.50 -9.61 10.81
CA PHE A 79 -12.53 -8.62 11.07
C PHE A 79 -13.84 -9.02 10.35
N PRO A 80 -14.78 -9.65 11.05
CA PRO A 80 -16.08 -10.03 10.47
C PRO A 80 -16.94 -8.82 10.06
N TYR A 81 -16.82 -7.72 10.81
CA TYR A 81 -17.61 -6.52 10.62
C TYR A 81 -16.73 -5.28 10.45
N LEU A 82 -17.31 -4.24 9.85
CA LEU A 82 -16.67 -2.94 9.67
C LEU A 82 -16.22 -2.34 11.01
N GLU A 83 -17.03 -2.46 12.04
CA GLU A 83 -16.76 -1.95 13.38
C GLU A 83 -15.50 -2.54 14.00
N ASP A 84 -15.25 -3.83 13.78
CA ASP A 84 -14.02 -4.51 14.26
C ASP A 84 -12.78 -3.90 13.60
N TYR A 85 -12.87 -3.68 12.28
CA TYR A 85 -11.82 -3.00 11.53
C TYR A 85 -11.61 -1.55 12.00
N LEU A 86 -12.70 -0.78 12.21
CA LEU A 86 -12.63 0.60 12.70
C LEU A 86 -12.05 0.67 14.12
N HIS A 87 -12.29 -0.35 14.94
CA HIS A 87 -11.66 -0.47 16.27
C HIS A 87 -10.15 -0.68 16.15
N ALA A 88 -9.69 -1.53 15.24
CA ALA A 88 -8.25 -1.71 14.95
C ALA A 88 -7.60 -0.45 14.37
N MET A 89 -8.37 0.43 13.75
CA MET A 89 -7.97 1.74 13.25
C MET A 89 -8.04 2.84 14.30
N ALA A 90 -8.38 2.55 15.55
CA ALA A 90 -8.39 3.53 16.64
C ALA A 90 -6.99 3.69 17.26
N ASP A 91 -6.69 4.92 17.69
CA ASP A 91 -5.52 5.17 18.52
C ASP A 91 -5.81 4.79 19.98
N THR A 92 -4.87 4.14 20.63
CA THR A 92 -5.00 3.78 22.06
C THR A 92 -4.31 4.82 22.95
N PRO A 93 -4.76 5.08 24.18
CA PRO A 93 -4.11 6.03 25.09
C PRO A 93 -2.60 5.78 25.25
N ARG A 94 -2.21 4.50 25.32
CA ARG A 94 -0.80 4.10 25.44
C ARG A 94 0.00 4.44 24.18
N SER A 95 -0.57 4.23 22.99
CA SER A 95 0.09 4.58 21.73
C SER A 95 0.19 6.09 21.55
N THR A 96 -0.85 6.82 21.91
CA THR A 96 -0.88 8.28 21.89
C THR A 96 0.19 8.89 22.80
N LEU A 97 0.31 8.41 24.05
CA LEU A 97 1.34 8.87 24.96
C LEU A 97 2.75 8.66 24.41
N LYS A 98 3.03 7.45 23.89
CA LYS A 98 4.33 7.17 23.26
C LYS A 98 4.60 8.08 22.07
N ARG A 99 3.63 8.27 21.17
CA ARG A 99 3.77 9.13 20.00
C ARG A 99 3.94 10.60 20.39
N ASN A 100 3.27 11.06 21.43
CA ASN A 100 3.47 12.39 21.99
C ASN A 100 4.91 12.57 22.48
N TYR A 101 5.42 11.64 23.27
CA TYR A 101 6.80 11.67 23.75
C TYR A 101 7.81 11.73 22.60
N ASP A 102 7.67 10.83 21.61
CA ASP A 102 8.56 10.77 20.44
C ASP A 102 8.47 12.07 19.61
N SER A 103 7.28 12.63 19.43
CA SER A 103 7.04 13.85 18.67
C SER A 103 7.61 15.09 19.35
N ILE A 104 7.39 15.23 20.65
CA ILE A 104 7.95 16.35 21.44
C ILE A 104 9.47 16.30 21.41
N ARG A 105 10.05 15.12 21.66
CA ARG A 105 11.51 14.94 21.67
C ARG A 105 12.16 15.26 20.31
N LYS A 106 11.48 14.89 19.22
CA LYS A 106 12.03 15.05 17.86
C LYS A 106 11.72 16.41 17.24
N LEU A 107 10.53 16.92 17.47
CA LEU A 107 9.97 18.05 16.72
C LEU A 107 9.55 19.25 17.59
N GLY A 108 9.62 19.12 18.93
CA GLY A 108 9.14 20.14 19.86
C GLY A 108 7.63 20.36 19.81
N ARG A 109 6.85 19.40 19.28
CA ARG A 109 5.38 19.53 19.13
C ARG A 109 4.67 18.23 19.47
N LEU A 110 3.40 18.34 19.89
CA LEU A 110 2.55 17.19 20.17
C LEU A 110 2.21 16.41 18.89
N TYR A 111 2.03 15.12 19.05
CA TYR A 111 1.36 14.26 18.07
C TYR A 111 -0.12 14.65 18.02
N ASN A 112 -0.54 15.10 16.87
CA ASN A 112 -1.93 15.51 16.61
C ASN A 112 -2.32 15.07 15.20
N PRO A 113 -2.77 13.81 15.02
CA PRO A 113 -3.07 13.27 13.70
C PRO A 113 -4.29 13.96 13.09
N ARG A 114 -4.09 14.52 11.91
CA ARG A 114 -5.12 15.15 11.09
C ARG A 114 -5.75 14.17 10.12
N ILE A 115 -4.98 13.14 9.73
CA ILE A 115 -5.39 12.12 8.77
C ILE A 115 -5.02 10.73 9.28
N ARG A 116 -5.82 9.75 8.88
CA ARG A 116 -5.65 8.33 9.21
C ARG A 116 -5.38 7.51 7.96
N GLY A 117 -4.45 6.59 8.02
CA GLY A 117 -4.15 5.70 6.92
C GLY A 117 -4.03 4.25 7.31
N GLU A 118 -4.06 3.40 6.32
CA GLU A 118 -3.78 1.97 6.42
C GLU A 118 -2.86 1.54 5.29
N ALA A 119 -2.09 0.46 5.50
CA ALA A 119 -1.18 -0.08 4.52
C ALA A 119 -1.34 -1.59 4.39
N THR A 120 -2.01 -2.03 3.35
CA THR A 120 -2.17 -3.45 2.98
C THR A 120 -1.88 -3.63 1.50
N ALA A 121 -0.79 -4.33 1.21
CA ALA A 121 -0.27 -4.43 -0.15
C ALA A 121 -1.12 -5.28 -1.10
N SER A 122 -1.99 -6.14 -0.57
CA SER A 122 -2.96 -6.90 -1.39
C SER A 122 -4.13 -6.05 -1.88
N TYR A 123 -4.31 -4.83 -1.37
CA TYR A 123 -5.40 -3.96 -1.83
C TYR A 123 -5.18 -3.43 -3.25
N ALA A 124 -3.96 -3.50 -3.79
CA ALA A 124 -3.72 -3.12 -5.18
C ALA A 124 -4.67 -3.83 -6.16
N ALA A 125 -4.92 -5.11 -5.94
CA ALA A 125 -5.73 -5.97 -6.81
C ALA A 125 -7.14 -6.27 -6.26
N LEU A 126 -7.72 -5.35 -5.48
CA LEU A 126 -9.12 -5.45 -5.08
C LEU A 126 -10.04 -5.41 -6.31
N SER A 127 -11.17 -6.13 -6.22
CA SER A 127 -12.22 -6.02 -7.23
C SER A 127 -12.79 -4.60 -7.25
N THR A 128 -13.25 -4.18 -8.42
CA THR A 128 -13.86 -2.85 -8.61
C THR A 128 -15.06 -2.64 -7.70
N SER A 129 -15.84 -3.70 -7.39
CA SER A 129 -16.96 -3.63 -6.45
C SER A 129 -16.50 -3.27 -5.03
N VAL A 130 -15.42 -3.86 -4.54
CA VAL A 130 -14.87 -3.53 -3.21
C VAL A 130 -14.25 -2.13 -3.20
N ILE A 131 -13.59 -1.71 -4.27
CA ILE A 131 -13.07 -0.34 -4.42
C ILE A 131 -14.22 0.67 -4.38
N GLN A 132 -15.32 0.38 -5.06
CA GLN A 132 -16.52 1.20 -5.03
C GLN A 132 -17.09 1.34 -3.61
N GLU A 133 -17.17 0.25 -2.84
CA GLU A 133 -17.63 0.30 -1.46
C GLU A 133 -16.71 1.14 -0.56
N ILE A 134 -15.39 1.08 -0.77
CA ILE A 134 -14.42 1.95 -0.09
C ILE A 134 -14.71 3.44 -0.41
N ALA A 135 -14.95 3.76 -1.67
CA ALA A 135 -15.28 5.13 -2.10
C ALA A 135 -16.66 5.60 -1.57
N ILE A 136 -17.63 4.70 -1.44
CA ILE A 136 -18.92 4.99 -0.78
C ILE A 136 -18.72 5.35 0.69
N LEU A 137 -17.88 4.58 1.40
CA LEU A 137 -17.59 4.80 2.82
C LEU A 137 -16.76 6.08 3.06
N ASN A 138 -15.88 6.43 2.14
CA ASN A 138 -15.15 7.70 2.17
C ASN A 138 -14.92 8.22 0.74
N PRO A 139 -15.77 9.11 0.23
CA PRO A 139 -15.58 9.71 -1.10
C PRO A 139 -14.29 10.55 -1.25
N GLU A 140 -13.71 10.98 -0.13
CA GLU A 140 -12.46 11.76 -0.10
C GLU A 140 -11.22 10.89 0.09
N ILE A 141 -11.36 9.56 -0.03
CA ILE A 141 -10.25 8.65 0.21
C ILE A 141 -9.11 8.89 -0.77
N LYS A 142 -7.89 8.95 -0.25
CA LYS A 142 -6.68 9.04 -1.06
C LYS A 142 -5.99 7.70 -1.13
N VAL A 143 -5.41 7.39 -2.28
CA VAL A 143 -4.76 6.09 -2.51
C VAL A 143 -3.32 6.30 -2.95
N ILE A 144 -2.41 5.53 -2.36
CA ILE A 144 -0.99 5.50 -2.72
C ILE A 144 -0.67 4.14 -3.31
N LEU A 145 -0.32 4.12 -4.57
CA LEU A 145 0.13 2.96 -5.32
C LEU A 145 1.58 3.18 -5.74
N MET A 146 2.43 2.17 -5.59
CA MET A 146 3.83 2.23 -6.01
C MET A 146 4.07 1.22 -7.14
N ILE A 147 4.77 1.64 -8.18
CA ILE A 147 5.19 0.75 -9.26
C ILE A 147 6.69 0.42 -9.14
N ARG A 148 7.07 -0.74 -9.62
CA ARG A 148 8.44 -1.23 -9.66
C ARG A 148 8.65 -2.05 -10.93
N ASP A 149 9.89 -2.14 -11.42
CA ASP A 149 10.21 -3.06 -12.51
C ASP A 149 9.58 -4.45 -12.26
N PRO A 150 8.78 -4.99 -13.21
CA PRO A 150 8.03 -6.23 -13.03
C PRO A 150 8.94 -7.44 -12.74
N LEU A 151 10.13 -7.51 -13.36
CA LEU A 151 11.09 -8.60 -13.15
C LEU A 151 11.64 -8.57 -11.73
N ASP A 152 12.09 -7.38 -11.31
CA ASP A 152 12.63 -7.16 -9.96
C ASP A 152 11.57 -7.40 -8.88
N ARG A 153 10.33 -6.99 -9.14
CA ARG A 153 9.21 -7.25 -8.23
C ARG A 153 8.94 -8.74 -8.09
N ALA A 154 8.78 -9.44 -9.23
CA ALA A 154 8.51 -10.87 -9.27
C ALA A 154 9.62 -11.67 -8.57
N TRP A 155 10.87 -11.39 -8.91
CA TRP A 155 12.04 -12.00 -8.28
C TRP A 155 12.09 -11.76 -6.76
N SER A 156 11.86 -10.50 -6.35
CA SER A 156 11.81 -10.15 -4.93
C SER A 156 10.69 -10.88 -4.18
N HIS A 157 9.57 -11.18 -4.85
CA HIS A 157 8.45 -11.91 -4.26
C HIS A 157 8.80 -13.39 -4.09
N ALA A 158 9.25 -14.03 -5.15
CA ALA A 158 9.66 -15.43 -5.12
C ALA A 158 10.70 -15.69 -4.03
N ARG A 159 11.76 -14.89 -3.97
CA ARG A 159 12.78 -15.00 -2.92
C ARG A 159 12.23 -14.89 -1.51
N LYS A 160 11.25 -14.01 -1.28
CA LYS A 160 10.63 -13.91 0.04
C LYS A 160 9.88 -15.18 0.43
N ASP A 161 9.20 -15.80 -0.52
CA ASP A 161 8.43 -17.01 -0.24
C ASP A 161 9.38 -18.21 -0.02
N LEU A 162 10.41 -18.33 -0.83
CA LEU A 162 11.47 -19.34 -0.66
C LEU A 162 12.20 -19.24 0.67
N LEU A 163 12.58 -18.03 1.08
CA LEU A 163 13.24 -17.82 2.38
C LEU A 163 12.32 -18.17 3.56
N LYS A 164 11.01 -18.03 3.41
CA LYS A 164 10.07 -18.49 4.44
C LYS A 164 9.97 -20.00 4.55
N GLU A 165 10.13 -20.69 3.42
CA GLU A 165 10.12 -22.16 3.36
C GLU A 165 11.48 -22.77 3.73
N GLY A 166 12.48 -21.93 4.06
CA GLY A 166 13.82 -22.37 4.44
C GLY A 166 14.62 -22.96 3.27
N GLN A 167 14.18 -22.73 2.03
CA GLN A 167 14.83 -23.25 0.84
C GLN A 167 15.89 -22.26 0.32
N PRO A 168 17.15 -22.67 0.14
CA PRO A 168 18.15 -21.85 -0.52
C PRO A 168 17.80 -21.70 -2.00
N VAL A 169 17.86 -20.44 -2.48
CA VAL A 169 17.48 -20.05 -3.85
C VAL A 169 18.31 -20.76 -4.92
N GLU A 170 19.52 -21.18 -4.53
CA GLU A 170 20.50 -21.83 -5.42
C GLU A 170 20.13 -23.30 -5.78
N ILE A 171 19.19 -23.91 -5.05
CA ILE A 171 18.85 -25.36 -5.20
C ILE A 171 17.56 -25.53 -6.02
N LEU A 172 16.84 -24.44 -6.36
CA LEU A 172 15.56 -24.58 -7.02
C LEU A 172 15.72 -24.89 -8.50
N ASP A 173 15.07 -25.97 -8.88
CA ASP A 173 14.77 -26.26 -10.27
C ASP A 173 14.02 -25.08 -10.91
N THR A 174 14.42 -24.74 -12.13
CA THR A 174 13.84 -23.65 -12.92
C THR A 174 12.32 -23.80 -13.07
N GLU A 175 11.82 -25.03 -13.11
CA GLU A 175 10.40 -25.36 -13.24
C GLU A 175 9.61 -25.07 -11.96
N ALA A 176 10.11 -25.45 -10.80
CA ALA A 176 9.48 -25.13 -9.51
C ALA A 176 9.44 -23.63 -9.26
N LEU A 177 10.50 -22.92 -9.66
CA LEU A 177 10.56 -21.48 -9.57
C LEU A 177 9.60 -20.80 -10.56
N ALA A 178 9.48 -21.34 -11.77
CA ALA A 178 8.49 -20.90 -12.76
C ALA A 178 7.07 -20.99 -12.20
N GLN A 179 6.70 -22.11 -11.58
CA GLN A 179 5.38 -22.29 -10.96
C GLN A 179 5.09 -21.28 -9.85
N LEU A 180 6.09 -20.85 -9.08
CA LEU A 180 5.94 -19.81 -8.07
C LEU A 180 5.78 -18.40 -8.68
N LEU A 181 6.50 -18.14 -9.77
CA LEU A 181 6.51 -16.85 -10.46
C LEU A 181 5.26 -16.62 -11.32
N PHE A 182 4.64 -17.69 -11.81
CA PHE A 182 3.56 -17.63 -12.80
C PHE A 182 2.16 -17.86 -12.24
N LYS A 183 2.01 -17.85 -10.92
CA LYS A 183 0.68 -17.76 -10.31
C LYS A 183 -0.04 -16.53 -10.87
N ASP A 184 -1.26 -16.69 -11.34
CA ASP A 184 -2.07 -15.61 -11.94
C ASP A 184 -2.13 -14.37 -11.04
N GLU A 185 -2.20 -14.58 -9.72
CA GLU A 185 -2.13 -13.49 -8.75
C GLU A 185 -0.85 -12.65 -8.87
N GLN A 186 0.30 -13.28 -9.19
CA GLN A 186 1.57 -12.58 -9.30
C GLN A 186 1.68 -11.76 -10.59
N ARG A 187 1.14 -12.27 -11.68
CA ARG A 187 1.05 -11.55 -12.95
C ARG A 187 0.11 -10.36 -12.83
N GLY A 188 -1.08 -10.56 -12.27
CA GLY A 188 -2.05 -9.50 -12.05
C GLY A 188 -1.48 -8.30 -11.26
N LEU A 189 -0.55 -8.55 -10.34
CA LEU A 189 0.13 -7.49 -9.58
C LEU A 189 1.20 -6.72 -10.38
N ALA A 190 1.51 -7.10 -11.61
CA ALA A 190 2.41 -6.41 -12.53
C ALA A 190 1.66 -5.62 -13.62
N LEU A 191 0.37 -5.83 -13.78
CA LEU A 191 -0.50 -5.10 -14.70
C LEU A 191 -0.87 -3.72 -14.13
N TYR A 192 0.13 -2.84 -14.02
CA TYR A 192 -0.01 -1.57 -13.32
C TYR A 192 -1.07 -0.65 -13.93
N ARG A 193 -1.21 -0.62 -15.26
CA ARG A 193 -2.25 0.15 -15.93
C ARG A 193 -3.63 -0.26 -15.45
N THR A 194 -3.92 -1.57 -15.44
CA THR A 194 -5.18 -2.12 -14.95
C THR A 194 -5.42 -1.78 -13.47
N LEU A 195 -4.38 -1.91 -12.63
CA LEU A 195 -4.49 -1.57 -11.21
C LEU A 195 -4.80 -0.07 -11.02
N ILE A 196 -4.13 0.80 -11.76
CA ILE A 196 -4.33 2.26 -11.73
C ILE A 196 -5.74 2.60 -12.21
N GLU A 197 -6.19 2.04 -13.33
CA GLU A 197 -7.52 2.30 -13.89
C GLU A 197 -8.65 1.84 -12.97
N ASN A 198 -8.51 0.65 -12.35
CA ASN A 198 -9.48 0.14 -11.39
C ASN A 198 -9.66 1.08 -10.19
N TRP A 199 -8.56 1.57 -9.63
CA TRP A 199 -8.65 2.53 -8.53
C TRP A 199 -9.16 3.90 -9.01
N ARG A 200 -8.59 4.43 -10.08
CA ARG A 200 -8.93 5.75 -10.60
C ARG A 200 -10.41 5.89 -10.95
N SER A 201 -11.05 4.83 -11.46
CA SER A 201 -12.46 4.86 -11.87
C SER A 201 -13.44 5.12 -10.73
N HIS A 202 -13.01 4.98 -9.47
CA HIS A 202 -13.84 5.16 -8.28
C HIS A 202 -13.36 6.29 -7.35
N LEU A 203 -12.25 6.94 -7.68
CA LEU A 203 -11.68 8.02 -6.89
C LEU A 203 -11.99 9.39 -7.53
N GLN A 204 -11.95 10.44 -6.72
CA GLN A 204 -11.96 11.80 -7.23
C GLN A 204 -10.67 12.11 -7.99
N PRO A 205 -10.66 13.09 -8.90
CA PRO A 205 -9.44 13.55 -9.54
C PRO A 205 -8.35 13.91 -8.51
N ASP A 206 -7.11 13.60 -8.82
CA ASP A 206 -5.93 13.82 -7.97
C ASP A 206 -5.92 13.05 -6.63
N HIS A 207 -6.80 12.06 -6.45
CA HIS A 207 -6.83 11.23 -5.24
C HIS A 207 -6.03 9.91 -5.35
N LEU A 208 -5.43 9.63 -6.50
CA LEU A 208 -4.53 8.50 -6.70
C LEU A 208 -3.10 9.00 -6.92
N PHE A 209 -2.21 8.68 -5.97
CA PHE A 209 -0.76 8.90 -6.10
C PHE A 209 -0.09 7.64 -6.64
N VAL A 210 0.58 7.75 -7.76
CA VAL A 210 1.40 6.66 -8.34
C VAL A 210 2.87 7.04 -8.26
N GLY A 211 3.63 6.37 -7.40
CA GLY A 211 5.06 6.62 -7.21
C GLY A 211 5.94 5.49 -7.75
N VAL A 212 7.19 5.80 -8.04
CA VAL A 212 8.18 4.85 -8.55
C VAL A 212 9.04 4.31 -7.41
N PHE A 213 9.17 2.98 -7.32
CA PHE A 213 9.93 2.31 -6.25
C PHE A 213 11.39 2.76 -6.18
N ASP A 214 12.03 2.96 -7.33
CA ASP A 214 13.45 3.30 -7.39
C ASP A 214 13.76 4.67 -6.77
N SER A 215 12.76 5.56 -6.72
CA SER A 215 12.85 6.85 -6.04
C SER A 215 13.06 6.72 -4.52
N ILE A 216 12.73 5.58 -3.92
CA ILE A 216 13.06 5.30 -2.51
C ILE A 216 14.57 5.30 -2.28
N ALA A 217 15.34 4.85 -3.27
CA ALA A 217 16.80 4.81 -3.17
C ALA A 217 17.47 6.07 -3.73
N SER A 218 16.98 6.57 -4.86
CA SER A 218 17.59 7.70 -5.58
C SER A 218 17.21 9.07 -5.00
N GLU A 219 15.92 9.27 -4.68
CA GLU A 219 15.36 10.57 -4.27
C GLU A 219 14.36 10.45 -3.10
N PRO A 220 14.73 9.79 -1.98
CA PRO A 220 13.80 9.50 -0.89
C PRO A 220 13.18 10.75 -0.25
N GLU A 221 13.94 11.85 -0.18
CA GLU A 221 13.45 13.12 0.38
C GLU A 221 12.38 13.74 -0.52
N ARG A 222 12.57 13.70 -1.83
CA ARG A 222 11.63 14.23 -2.81
C ARG A 222 10.33 13.42 -2.84
N LEU A 223 10.45 12.09 -2.85
CA LEU A 223 9.30 11.20 -2.79
C LEU A 223 8.48 11.43 -1.51
N LEU A 224 9.16 11.54 -0.35
CA LEU A 224 8.45 11.72 0.91
C LEU A 224 7.83 13.13 1.03
N ALA A 225 8.49 14.16 0.49
CA ALA A 225 7.92 15.51 0.42
C ALA A 225 6.67 15.56 -0.46
N ALA A 226 6.69 14.88 -1.61
CA ALA A 226 5.55 14.74 -2.50
C ALA A 226 4.37 14.02 -1.83
N LEU A 227 4.64 12.94 -1.10
CA LEU A 227 3.62 12.22 -0.31
C LEU A 227 3.02 13.10 0.79
N HIS A 228 3.83 13.89 1.49
CA HIS A 228 3.32 14.84 2.49
C HIS A 228 2.41 15.89 1.84
N GLY A 229 2.79 16.43 0.68
CA GLY A 229 1.95 17.36 -0.10
C GLY A 229 0.64 16.72 -0.55
N PHE A 230 0.72 15.52 -1.14
CA PHE A 230 -0.46 14.75 -1.54
C PHE A 230 -1.42 14.49 -0.38
N LEU A 231 -0.90 14.14 0.79
CA LEU A 231 -1.68 13.89 1.98
C LEU A 231 -2.16 15.16 2.70
N GLY A 232 -1.68 16.36 2.30
CA GLY A 232 -2.05 17.63 2.91
C GLY A 232 -1.50 17.80 4.32
N VAL A 233 -0.36 17.22 4.65
CA VAL A 233 0.32 17.35 5.93
C VAL A 233 1.58 18.20 5.81
N ALA A 234 2.11 18.69 6.94
CA ALA A 234 3.31 19.51 6.97
C ALA A 234 4.50 18.76 6.32
N SER A 235 5.30 19.48 5.52
CA SER A 235 6.44 18.88 4.83
C SER A 235 7.74 19.60 5.20
N GLY A 236 8.86 18.91 4.96
CA GLY A 236 10.22 19.42 5.17
C GLY A 236 11.12 18.44 5.92
N LYS A 237 12.43 18.67 5.89
CA LYS A 237 13.46 17.74 6.40
C LYS A 237 13.24 17.30 7.85
N ARG A 238 12.71 18.16 8.72
CA ARG A 238 12.42 17.84 10.13
C ARG A 238 11.40 16.73 10.31
N TYR A 239 10.49 16.52 9.32
CA TYR A 239 9.46 15.48 9.37
C TYR A 239 9.94 14.15 8.79
N PHE A 240 11.11 14.12 8.17
CA PHE A 240 11.67 12.87 7.65
C PHE A 240 12.16 11.97 8.79
N GLY A 241 11.70 10.73 8.77
CA GLY A 241 11.99 9.75 9.79
C GLY A 241 13.39 9.15 9.69
N ARG A 242 13.79 8.42 10.73
CA ARG A 242 15.04 7.65 10.74
C ARG A 242 15.10 6.57 9.64
N PHE A 243 13.93 6.20 9.11
CA PHE A 243 13.78 5.17 8.07
C PHE A 243 14.02 5.69 6.65
N LEU A 244 14.23 7.01 6.48
CA LEU A 244 14.37 7.64 5.16
C LEU A 244 15.39 6.95 4.26
N ARG A 245 16.57 6.65 4.78
CA ARG A 245 17.68 6.01 4.04
C ARG A 245 17.92 4.54 4.43
N GLN A 246 17.00 3.94 5.18
CA GLN A 246 17.13 2.55 5.59
C GLN A 246 16.46 1.62 4.59
N ARG A 247 17.15 0.54 4.25
CA ARG A 247 16.54 -0.59 3.55
C ARG A 247 15.69 -1.39 4.53
N ILE A 248 14.39 -1.44 4.28
CA ILE A 248 13.43 -2.13 5.15
C ILE A 248 12.87 -3.34 4.40
N ASN A 249 12.85 -4.50 5.05
CA ASN A 249 12.38 -5.77 4.47
C ASN A 249 13.03 -6.12 3.12
N SER A 250 14.28 -5.73 2.91
CA SER A 250 15.05 -6.18 1.77
C SER A 250 15.64 -7.54 2.09
N ALA A 251 15.34 -8.55 1.26
CA ALA A 251 16.18 -9.74 1.21
C ALA A 251 17.62 -9.33 0.83
N PRO A 252 18.66 -10.09 1.25
CA PRO A 252 20.02 -9.81 0.82
C PRO A 252 20.07 -9.60 -0.70
N PRO A 253 20.93 -8.70 -1.23
CA PRO A 253 21.04 -8.53 -2.67
C PRO A 253 21.35 -9.87 -3.33
N ALA A 254 20.59 -10.26 -4.33
CA ALA A 254 20.91 -11.38 -5.19
C ALA A 254 20.48 -11.02 -6.61
N THR A 255 21.40 -11.17 -7.52
CA THR A 255 21.15 -11.02 -8.94
C THR A 255 20.15 -12.10 -9.40
N ILE A 256 19.32 -11.74 -10.35
CA ILE A 256 18.43 -12.69 -11.00
C ILE A 256 19.33 -13.66 -11.80
N PRO A 257 19.28 -14.98 -11.55
CA PRO A 257 20.04 -15.93 -12.36
C PRO A 257 19.70 -15.77 -13.85
N PRO A 258 20.69 -15.86 -14.78
CA PRO A 258 20.46 -15.56 -16.20
C PRO A 258 19.31 -16.37 -16.83
N ALA A 259 19.19 -17.65 -16.50
CA ALA A 259 18.11 -18.52 -16.98
C ALA A 259 16.74 -18.03 -16.51
N ILE A 260 16.61 -17.67 -15.23
CA ILE A 260 15.40 -17.12 -14.63
C ILE A 260 15.08 -15.75 -15.24
N GLY A 261 16.08 -14.90 -15.43
CA GLY A 261 15.90 -13.60 -16.06
C GLY A 261 15.41 -13.68 -17.51
N LYS A 262 15.85 -14.71 -18.27
CA LYS A 262 15.34 -14.97 -19.63
C LYS A 262 13.86 -15.38 -19.58
N LEU A 263 13.53 -16.33 -18.73
CA LEU A 263 12.16 -16.82 -18.55
C LEU A 263 11.21 -15.70 -18.09
N LEU A 264 11.60 -14.92 -17.09
CA LEU A 264 10.80 -13.77 -16.61
C LEU A 264 10.56 -12.76 -17.72
N ARG A 265 11.57 -12.39 -18.50
CA ARG A 265 11.42 -11.45 -19.63
C ARG A 265 10.48 -11.97 -20.72
N GLU A 266 10.47 -13.28 -20.96
CA GLU A 266 9.57 -13.88 -21.92
C GLU A 266 8.11 -13.81 -21.44
N VAL A 267 7.88 -14.21 -20.19
CA VAL A 267 6.53 -14.31 -19.62
C VAL A 267 5.96 -12.96 -19.25
N LEU A 268 6.77 -12.03 -18.73
CA LEU A 268 6.35 -10.68 -18.32
C LEU A 268 6.65 -9.63 -19.39
N ARG A 269 6.78 -10.02 -20.67
CA ARG A 269 7.13 -9.09 -21.76
C ARG A 269 6.15 -7.93 -21.82
N HIS A 270 4.86 -8.22 -21.86
CA HIS A 270 3.80 -7.22 -21.95
C HIS A 270 3.82 -6.28 -20.73
N GLU A 271 3.92 -6.83 -19.53
CA GLU A 271 3.97 -6.08 -18.29
C GLU A 271 5.22 -5.17 -18.19
N CYS A 272 6.34 -5.61 -18.76
CA CYS A 272 7.56 -4.80 -18.82
C CYS A 272 7.45 -3.66 -19.84
N GLU A 273 6.84 -3.91 -21.00
CA GLU A 273 6.58 -2.88 -22.01
C GLU A 273 5.63 -1.81 -21.47
N GLU A 274 4.52 -2.23 -20.87
CA GLU A 274 3.54 -1.35 -20.22
C GLU A 274 4.19 -0.51 -19.09
N TYR A 275 5.02 -1.16 -18.26
CA TYR A 275 5.76 -0.47 -17.20
C TYR A 275 6.69 0.60 -17.77
N GLY A 276 7.42 0.29 -18.86
CA GLY A 276 8.32 1.23 -19.52
C GLY A 276 7.59 2.47 -20.06
N GLU A 277 6.41 2.29 -20.62
CA GLU A 277 5.57 3.41 -21.10
C GLU A 277 5.03 4.24 -19.93
N LEU A 278 4.53 3.57 -18.90
CA LEU A 278 4.00 4.21 -17.71
C LEU A 278 5.08 5.00 -16.96
N LEU A 279 6.29 4.43 -16.86
CA LEU A 279 7.44 5.09 -16.25
C LEU A 279 7.77 6.41 -16.97
N LYS A 280 7.80 6.42 -18.30
CA LYS A 280 8.02 7.63 -19.08
C LYS A 280 6.97 8.71 -18.79
N GLN A 281 5.70 8.31 -18.64
CA GLN A 281 4.60 9.25 -18.33
C GLN A 281 4.71 9.84 -16.92
N ILE A 282 5.18 9.05 -15.94
CA ILE A 282 5.32 9.48 -14.55
C ILE A 282 6.57 10.34 -14.37
N THR A 283 7.69 9.95 -14.99
CA THR A 283 9.00 10.59 -14.76
C THR A 283 9.29 11.75 -15.70
N ALA A 284 8.42 12.07 -16.63
CA ALA A 284 8.54 13.25 -17.50
C ALA A 284 7.82 14.46 -16.87
N PRO A 285 8.48 15.60 -16.64
CA PRO A 285 9.86 16.01 -16.85
C PRO A 285 10.76 15.88 -15.59
N GLY A 286 11.08 14.67 -15.16
CA GLY A 286 11.91 14.42 -13.97
C GLY A 286 11.11 14.23 -12.68
N GLU A 287 9.80 14.00 -12.74
CA GLU A 287 8.97 13.69 -11.59
C GLU A 287 9.23 12.27 -11.05
N VAL A 288 8.97 12.05 -9.77
CA VAL A 288 9.10 10.73 -9.10
C VAL A 288 7.75 10.10 -8.81
N PHE A 289 6.67 10.78 -9.20
CA PHE A 289 5.29 10.37 -8.98
C PHE A 289 4.35 11.07 -9.96
N ARG A 290 3.11 10.58 -10.06
CA ARG A 290 2.00 11.24 -10.75
C ARG A 290 0.72 11.11 -9.93
N CYS A 291 -0.08 12.18 -9.87
CA CYS A 291 -1.44 12.13 -9.34
C CYS A 291 -2.46 11.99 -10.47
N TYR A 292 -3.52 11.21 -10.23
CA TYR A 292 -4.61 10.92 -11.16
C TYR A 292 -5.95 11.17 -10.50
#